data_6253c76c447ac582a5c325c3ff66d726
#
_entry.id   6253c76c447ac582a5c325c3ff66d726
#
_cell.length_a   1.000
_cell.length_b   1.000
_cell.length_c   1.000
_cell.angle_alpha   90.00
_cell.angle_beta   90.00
_cell.angle_gamma   90.00
#
_symmetry.space_group_name_H-M   'P 1'
#
loop_
_entity.id
_entity.type
_entity.pdbx_description
1 polymer ?
#
loop_
_entity_poly.entity_id
_entity_poly.type
_entity_poly.pdbx_seq_one_letter_code
_entity_poly.pdbx_strand_id
1 'polypeptide(L)'
;MFVVVISFPPIKPGHDAEFQQWFASSNQEFSTFKGFIRRRLLKPTEGGTYAAIVEFENREAFEAMHGSPVHDKAGERVRPLFDGKPTPHFYEVVIG
;
A
#
# COMPACT_ATOMS: atom_id res chain seq x y z
N MET A 1 10.29 6.03 12.93
CA MET A 1 9.37 5.95 11.80
C MET A 1 9.10 4.48 11.48
N PHE A 2 7.86 4.14 11.32
CA PHE A 2 7.42 2.78 11.02
C PHE A 2 7.21 2.64 9.52
N VAL A 3 7.79 1.61 8.90
CA VAL A 3 7.77 1.42 7.44
C VAL A 3 7.20 0.04 7.13
N VAL A 4 6.27 0.00 6.18
CA VAL A 4 5.74 -1.26 5.66
C VAL A 4 6.11 -1.35 4.18
N VAL A 5 6.78 -2.45 3.81
CA VAL A 5 7.08 -2.74 2.41
C VAL A 5 6.11 -3.85 1.98
N ILE A 6 5.30 -3.56 0.97
CA ILE A 6 4.26 -4.48 0.51
C ILE A 6 4.64 -5.00 -0.87
N SER A 7 4.65 -6.33 -1.03
CA SER A 7 4.78 -6.96 -2.34
C SER A 7 3.38 -7.32 -2.84
N PHE A 8 3.04 -6.89 -4.06
CA PHE A 8 1.75 -7.22 -4.65
C PHE A 8 1.89 -8.44 -5.58
N PRO A 9 0.82 -9.24 -5.69
CA PRO A 9 0.79 -10.27 -6.73
C PRO A 9 0.73 -9.63 -8.13
N PRO A 10 0.93 -10.42 -9.20
CA PRO A 10 0.80 -9.88 -10.55
C PRO A 10 -0.57 -9.27 -10.79
N ILE A 11 -0.59 -8.11 -11.43
CA ILE A 11 -1.85 -7.46 -11.81
C ILE A 11 -2.41 -8.18 -13.04
N LYS A 12 -3.71 -8.41 -13.04
CA LYS A 12 -4.38 -9.07 -14.17
C LYS A 12 -4.18 -8.27 -15.47
N PRO A 13 -4.02 -8.97 -16.61
CA PRO A 13 -3.84 -8.28 -17.90
C PRO A 13 -4.93 -7.24 -18.15
N GLY A 14 -4.50 -6.04 -18.60
CA GLY A 14 -5.41 -4.94 -18.90
C GLY A 14 -5.82 -4.09 -17.71
N HIS A 15 -5.38 -4.42 -16.48
CA HIS A 15 -5.79 -3.71 -15.27
C HIS A 15 -4.67 -2.85 -14.66
N ASP A 16 -3.56 -2.66 -15.37
CA ASP A 16 -2.41 -1.94 -14.82
C ASP A 16 -2.74 -0.48 -14.51
N ALA A 17 -3.37 0.22 -15.44
CA ALA A 17 -3.73 1.63 -15.25
C ALA A 17 -4.75 1.78 -14.12
N GLU A 18 -5.70 0.88 -14.04
CA GLU A 18 -6.72 0.87 -12.99
C GLU A 18 -6.09 0.66 -11.62
N PHE A 19 -5.09 -0.23 -11.54
CA PHE A 19 -4.36 -0.48 -10.30
C PHE A 19 -3.60 0.77 -9.84
N GLN A 20 -2.91 1.45 -10.76
CA GLN A 20 -2.20 2.68 -10.41
C GLN A 20 -3.16 3.77 -9.95
N GLN A 21 -4.30 3.90 -10.59
CA GLN A 21 -5.31 4.87 -10.19
C GLN A 21 -5.91 4.56 -8.82
N TRP A 22 -6.16 3.28 -8.55
CA TRP A 22 -6.60 2.85 -7.21
C TRP A 22 -5.58 3.25 -6.14
N PHE A 23 -4.29 3.02 -6.42
CA PHE A 23 -3.25 3.36 -5.46
C PHE A 23 -3.22 4.86 -5.18
N ALA A 24 -3.29 5.68 -6.23
CA ALA A 24 -3.30 7.14 -6.09
C ALA A 24 -4.52 7.62 -5.28
N SER A 25 -5.70 7.10 -5.57
CA SER A 25 -6.90 7.51 -4.84
C SER A 25 -6.87 7.03 -3.38
N SER A 26 -6.40 5.81 -3.13
CA SER A 26 -6.27 5.31 -1.76
C SER A 26 -5.23 6.08 -0.96
N ASN A 27 -4.18 6.62 -1.61
CA ASN A 27 -3.23 7.52 -0.94
C ASN A 27 -3.93 8.75 -0.36
N GLN A 28 -4.86 9.33 -1.10
CA GLN A 28 -5.61 10.50 -0.61
C GLN A 28 -6.47 10.12 0.60
N GLU A 29 -7.12 8.97 0.56
CA GLU A 29 -7.94 8.51 1.67
C GLU A 29 -7.08 8.24 2.92
N PHE A 30 -5.95 7.58 2.76
CA PHE A 30 -5.08 7.21 3.88
C PHE A 30 -4.32 8.40 4.44
N SER A 31 -4.05 9.43 3.63
CA SER A 31 -3.31 10.62 4.06
C SER A 31 -4.04 11.45 5.12
N THR A 32 -5.33 11.22 5.31
CA THR A 32 -6.11 11.92 6.34
C THR A 32 -5.90 11.34 7.73
N PHE A 33 -5.28 10.18 7.85
CA PHE A 33 -5.06 9.54 9.14
C PHE A 33 -3.89 10.17 9.87
N LYS A 34 -4.04 10.33 11.18
CA LYS A 34 -2.99 10.86 12.04
C LYS A 34 -1.74 9.99 11.93
N GLY A 35 -0.58 10.63 11.78
CA GLY A 35 0.70 9.94 11.71
C GLY A 35 1.07 9.42 10.34
N PHE A 36 0.21 9.57 9.33
CA PHE A 36 0.56 9.24 7.96
C PHE A 36 1.69 10.15 7.47
N ILE A 37 2.74 9.58 6.88
CA ILE A 37 3.84 10.34 6.30
C ILE A 37 3.74 10.31 4.78
N ARG A 38 3.84 9.12 4.18
CA ARG A 38 3.67 8.96 2.72
C ARG A 38 3.51 7.50 2.36
N ARG A 39 3.05 7.28 1.14
CA ARG A 39 2.86 5.95 0.58
C ARG A 39 3.18 6.01 -0.90
N ARG A 40 4.12 5.21 -1.35
CA ARG A 40 4.62 5.23 -2.73
C ARG A 40 4.48 3.87 -3.37
N LEU A 41 4.08 3.86 -4.65
CA LEU A 41 4.00 2.65 -5.44
C LEU A 41 5.25 2.55 -6.31
N LEU A 42 5.88 1.38 -6.32
CA LEU A 42 7.09 1.12 -7.06
C LEU A 42 6.78 0.13 -8.18
N LYS A 43 7.00 0.56 -9.42
CA LYS A 43 6.84 -0.32 -10.58
C LYS A 43 8.18 -0.98 -10.87
N PRO A 44 8.23 -2.31 -11.06
CA PRO A 44 9.49 -2.98 -11.35
C PRO A 44 10.00 -2.58 -12.73
N THR A 45 11.31 -2.40 -12.85
CA THR A 45 11.96 -2.01 -14.12
C THR A 45 12.55 -3.21 -14.86
N GLU A 46 12.78 -4.33 -14.16
CA GLU A 46 13.47 -5.49 -14.72
C GLU A 46 12.69 -6.77 -14.46
N GLY A 47 11.37 -6.70 -14.62
CA GLY A 47 10.50 -7.82 -14.33
C GLY A 47 10.12 -7.87 -12.87
N GLY A 48 9.13 -8.70 -12.53
CA GLY A 48 8.59 -8.81 -11.17
C GLY A 48 7.25 -8.12 -11.03
N THR A 49 6.88 -7.82 -9.80
CA THR A 49 5.57 -7.26 -9.48
C THR A 49 5.69 -5.93 -8.74
N TYR A 50 4.60 -5.20 -8.66
CA TYR A 50 4.57 -3.94 -7.92
C TYR A 50 4.92 -4.14 -6.45
N ALA A 51 5.56 -3.12 -5.88
CA ALA A 51 5.78 -3.01 -4.45
C ALA A 51 5.31 -1.64 -3.97
N ALA A 52 5.02 -1.53 -2.68
CA ALA A 52 4.68 -0.24 -2.08
C ALA A 52 5.53 -0.02 -0.84
N ILE A 53 5.85 1.25 -0.58
CA ILE A 53 6.49 1.66 0.67
C ILE A 53 5.50 2.57 1.38
N VAL A 54 5.10 2.16 2.60
CA VAL A 54 4.14 2.89 3.42
C VAL A 54 4.86 3.38 4.67
N GLU A 55 4.79 4.67 4.96
CA GLU A 55 5.51 5.27 6.08
C GLU A 55 4.54 5.99 7.02
N PHE A 56 4.60 5.63 8.31
CA PHE A 56 3.85 6.26 9.39
C PHE A 56 4.80 6.66 10.50
N GLU A 57 4.38 7.62 11.34
CA GLU A 57 5.19 8.08 12.48
C GLU A 57 5.52 6.93 13.42
N ASN A 58 4.56 6.03 13.66
CA ASN A 58 4.72 4.90 14.56
C ASN A 58 3.76 3.77 14.17
N ARG A 59 3.93 2.61 14.82
CA ARG A 59 3.12 1.42 14.55
C ARG A 59 1.64 1.65 14.88
N GLU A 60 1.35 2.33 15.97
CA GLU A 60 -0.03 2.55 16.40
C GLU A 60 -0.82 3.35 15.36
N ALA A 61 -0.19 4.36 14.77
CA ALA A 61 -0.82 5.16 13.72
C ALA A 61 -1.12 4.31 12.48
N PHE A 62 -0.16 3.45 12.09
CA PHE A 62 -0.37 2.52 10.99
C PHE A 62 -1.51 1.55 11.29
N GLU A 63 -1.54 0.97 12.48
CA GLU A 63 -2.56 0.00 12.85
C GLU A 63 -3.95 0.62 12.88
N ALA A 64 -4.07 1.88 13.30
CA ALA A 64 -5.34 2.60 13.28
C ALA A 64 -5.87 2.76 11.86
N MET A 65 -5.00 3.07 10.90
CA MET A 65 -5.38 3.15 9.48
C MET A 65 -5.73 1.77 8.94
N HIS A 66 -4.86 0.78 9.19
CA HIS A 66 -4.99 -0.56 8.64
C HIS A 66 -6.26 -1.27 9.13
N GLY A 67 -6.67 -1.02 10.37
CA GLY A 67 -7.87 -1.60 10.93
C GLY A 67 -9.14 -0.79 10.68
N SER A 68 -9.09 0.27 9.87
CA SER A 68 -10.22 1.15 9.64
C SER A 68 -11.15 0.66 8.53
N PRO A 69 -12.42 1.10 8.54
CA PRO A 69 -13.33 0.82 7.42
C PRO A 69 -12.85 1.39 6.08
N VAL A 70 -12.09 2.49 6.12
CA VAL A 70 -11.51 3.09 4.91
C VAL A 70 -10.55 2.12 4.24
N HIS A 71 -9.68 1.48 5.03
CA HIS A 71 -8.74 0.49 4.51
C HIS A 71 -9.47 -0.75 3.98
N ASP A 72 -10.49 -1.21 4.69
CA ASP A 72 -11.27 -2.37 4.27
C ASP A 72 -11.92 -2.13 2.90
N LYS A 73 -12.51 -0.96 2.69
CA LYS A 73 -13.14 -0.60 1.43
C LYS A 73 -12.12 -0.47 0.30
N ALA A 74 -10.96 0.10 0.59
CA ALA A 74 -9.89 0.18 -0.41
C ALA A 74 -9.44 -1.21 -0.83
N GLY A 75 -9.30 -2.13 0.13
CA GLY A 75 -8.96 -3.53 -0.16
C GLY A 75 -10.00 -4.23 -1.02
N GLU A 76 -11.28 -3.98 -0.77
CA GLU A 76 -12.36 -4.55 -1.58
C GLU A 76 -12.29 -4.08 -3.03
N ARG A 77 -11.96 -2.81 -3.25
CA ARG A 77 -11.88 -2.24 -4.60
C ARG A 77 -10.73 -2.80 -5.41
N VAL A 78 -9.61 -3.13 -4.77
CA VAL A 78 -8.42 -3.57 -5.48
C VAL A 78 -8.39 -5.09 -5.70
N ARG A 79 -9.08 -5.84 -4.87
CA ARG A 79 -9.02 -7.32 -4.90
C ARG A 79 -9.32 -7.93 -6.27
N PRO A 80 -10.29 -7.42 -7.06
CA PRO A 80 -10.54 -7.96 -8.40
C PRO A 80 -9.42 -7.74 -9.42
N LEU A 81 -8.44 -6.88 -9.13
CA LEU A 81 -7.40 -6.51 -10.08
C LEU A 81 -6.20 -7.49 -10.08
N PHE A 82 -6.13 -8.39 -9.09
CA PHE A 82 -5.06 -9.37 -9.03
C PHE A 82 -5.56 -10.67 -8.39
N ASP A 83 -4.78 -11.75 -8.56
CA ASP A 83 -5.02 -13.02 -7.89
C ASP A 83 -3.97 -13.20 -6.80
N GLY A 84 -4.42 -13.62 -5.61
CA GLY A 84 -3.54 -13.78 -4.47
C GLY A 84 -3.69 -12.65 -3.47
N LYS A 85 -2.71 -12.52 -2.59
CA LYS A 85 -2.73 -11.53 -1.51
C LYS A 85 -1.44 -10.73 -1.50
N PRO A 86 -1.52 -9.42 -1.21
CA PRO A 86 -0.31 -8.64 -0.93
C PRO A 86 0.40 -9.18 0.31
N THR A 87 1.73 -9.13 0.29
CA THR A 87 2.55 -9.60 1.41
C THR A 87 3.25 -8.41 2.05
N PRO A 88 2.88 -8.04 3.29
CA PRO A 88 3.53 -6.94 3.98
C PRO A 88 4.76 -7.41 4.76
N HIS A 89 5.76 -6.54 4.82
CA HIS A 89 6.93 -6.68 5.68
C HIS A 89 7.08 -5.41 6.49
N PHE A 90 7.32 -5.55 7.79
CA PHE A 90 7.31 -4.43 8.75
C PHE A 90 8.72 -4.09 9.20
N TYR A 91 9.02 -2.79 9.23
CA TYR A 91 10.36 -2.30 9.56
C TYR A 91 10.29 -1.05 10.45
N GLU A 92 11.34 -0.87 11.25
CA GLU A 92 11.62 0.38 11.94
C GLU A 92 12.83 1.03 11.29
N VAL A 93 12.77 2.34 11.06
CA VAL A 93 13.94 3.08 10.58
C VAL A 93 14.89 3.27 11.78
N VAL A 94 16.11 2.73 11.67
CA VAL A 94 17.11 2.88 12.73
C VAL A 94 18.22 3.85 12.35
N ILE A 95 18.43 4.08 11.06
CA ILE A 95 19.37 5.07 10.54
C ILE A 95 18.74 5.69 9.30
N GLY A 96 18.68 6.99 9.24
CA GLY A 96 18.08 7.59 8.06
C GLY A 96 17.91 9.07 8.09
#